data_2dc8c4ffa0ec8bbda6f14d6d72de3525
#
_entry.id   2dc8c4ffa0ec8bbda6f14d6d72de3525
#
_cell.length_a   1.000
_cell.length_b   1.000
_cell.length_c   1.000
_cell.angle_alpha   90.00
_cell.angle_beta   90.00
_cell.angle_gamma   90.00
#
_symmetry.space_group_name_H-M   'P 1'
#
loop_
_entity.id
_entity.type
_entity.pdbx_description
1 polymer ?
#
loop_
_entity_poly.entity_id
_entity_poly.type
_entity_poly.pdbx_seq_one_letter_code
_entity_poly.pdbx_strand_id
1 'polypeptide(L)'
;YDTNDRFTVTNKERNKYNAFLKGLKPWERKVFDRAIAEDKNYYVLEFSNKGGLVMPIILGLTYADDTTERMYIPAEIWQKSTAAVKKLLVLDKELKSVVVDPDWETADVDVENNHYPRRMIPSRLETFKAKPRPGFVNRDIMQDSKAKLKTDEKKEEKKEGSDK
;
A
#
# COMPACT_ATOMS: atom_id res chain seq x y z
N TYR A 1 32.32 -1.66 19.07
CA TYR A 1 31.40 -2.57 18.33
C TYR A 1 30.12 -1.82 18.14
N ASP A 2 29.98 -1.23 16.96
CA ASP A 2 28.78 -0.53 16.53
C ASP A 2 27.83 -1.59 15.93
N THR A 3 27.12 -2.29 16.81
CA THR A 3 26.04 -3.18 16.40
C THR A 3 24.84 -2.33 16.08
N ASN A 4 24.80 -1.83 14.87
CA ASN A 4 23.63 -1.14 14.27
C ASN A 4 22.54 -2.17 13.95
N ASP A 5 22.24 -3.00 14.94
CA ASP A 5 21.18 -3.98 14.89
C ASP A 5 19.85 -3.25 15.16
N ARG A 6 18.97 -3.20 14.16
CA ARG A 6 17.65 -2.56 14.25
C ARG A 6 16.77 -3.15 15.36
N PHE A 7 17.12 -4.31 15.85
CA PHE A 7 16.40 -5.05 16.90
C PHE A 7 16.97 -4.85 18.30
N THR A 8 18.11 -4.18 18.43
CA THR A 8 18.72 -3.93 19.74
C THR A 8 18.13 -2.67 20.37
N VAL A 9 17.42 -2.83 21.48
CA VAL A 9 16.89 -1.71 22.28
C VAL A 9 18.05 -0.92 22.85
N THR A 10 18.19 0.34 22.41
CA THR A 10 19.24 1.24 22.88
C THR A 10 19.00 1.67 24.33
N ASN A 11 20.07 2.02 25.06
CA ASN A 11 19.95 2.56 26.42
C ASN A 11 19.08 3.83 26.46
N LYS A 12 19.07 4.63 25.39
CA LYS A 12 18.22 5.82 25.27
C LYS A 12 16.73 5.45 25.22
N GLU A 13 16.37 4.41 24.49
CA GLU A 13 14.99 3.92 24.40
C GLU A 13 14.55 3.29 25.72
N ARG A 14 15.43 2.51 26.34
CA ARG A 14 15.18 1.93 27.66
C ARG A 14 14.96 3.02 28.72
N ASN A 15 15.75 4.09 28.70
CA ASN A 15 15.56 5.22 29.60
C ASN A 15 14.26 5.97 29.35
N LYS A 16 13.86 6.15 28.09
CA LYS A 16 12.55 6.72 27.72
C LYS A 16 11.40 5.86 28.24
N TYR A 17 11.48 4.56 28.04
CA TYR A 17 10.48 3.61 28.53
C TYR A 17 10.35 3.65 30.06
N ASN A 18 11.49 3.62 30.79
CA ASN A 18 11.49 3.71 32.23
C ASN A 18 10.94 5.06 32.74
N ALA A 19 11.22 6.16 32.06
CA ALA A 19 10.66 7.47 32.38
C ALA A 19 9.15 7.50 32.15
N PHE A 20 8.68 6.90 31.06
CA PHE A 20 7.24 6.73 30.78
C PHE A 20 6.56 5.94 31.89
N LEU A 21 7.10 4.79 32.28
CA LEU A 21 6.53 3.97 33.35
C LEU A 21 6.44 4.70 34.70
N LYS A 22 7.45 5.54 35.02
CA LYS A 22 7.45 6.36 36.23
C LYS A 22 6.38 7.47 36.21
N GLY A 23 6.04 7.96 35.02
CA GLY A 23 5.02 9.00 34.84
C GLY A 23 3.59 8.49 34.92
N LEU A 24 3.36 7.19 34.80
CA LEU A 24 2.01 6.59 34.85
C LEU A 24 1.43 6.62 36.24
N LYS A 25 0.14 6.99 36.33
CA LYS A 25 -0.63 6.86 37.57
C LYS A 25 -0.86 5.38 37.91
N PRO A 26 -1.11 5.04 39.19
CA PRO A 26 -1.27 3.65 39.59
C PRO A 26 -2.35 2.86 38.84
N TRP A 27 -3.43 3.51 38.47
CA TRP A 27 -4.52 2.88 37.68
C TRP A 27 -4.13 2.70 36.22
N GLU A 28 -3.39 3.66 35.62
CA GLU A 28 -2.87 3.57 34.25
C GLU A 28 -1.87 2.43 34.13
N ARG A 29 -1.01 2.27 35.16
CA ARG A 29 -0.05 1.19 35.20
C ARG A 29 -0.71 -0.18 35.22
N LYS A 30 -1.79 -0.36 35.99
CA LYS A 30 -2.56 -1.62 36.01
C LYS A 30 -3.16 -1.96 34.64
N VAL A 31 -3.67 -0.95 33.93
CA VAL A 31 -4.21 -1.12 32.56
C VAL A 31 -3.11 -1.49 31.60
N PHE A 32 -1.96 -0.81 31.70
CA PHE A 32 -0.79 -1.06 30.85
C PHE A 32 -0.21 -2.47 31.07
N ASP A 33 -0.03 -2.88 32.33
CA ASP A 33 0.48 -4.22 32.66
C ASP A 33 -0.49 -5.31 32.17
N ARG A 34 -1.80 -5.08 32.25
CA ARG A 34 -2.82 -5.98 31.69
C ARG A 34 -2.72 -6.04 30.16
N ALA A 35 -2.58 -4.90 29.50
CA ALA A 35 -2.47 -4.83 28.06
C ALA A 35 -1.25 -5.61 27.53
N ILE A 36 -0.12 -5.55 28.26
CA ILE A 36 1.08 -6.34 27.92
C ILE A 36 0.84 -7.83 28.18
N ALA A 37 0.14 -8.18 29.25
CA ALA A 37 -0.11 -9.58 29.60
C ALA A 37 -1.10 -10.28 28.64
N GLU A 38 -1.98 -9.53 28.00
CA GLU A 38 -2.99 -10.06 27.06
C GLU A 38 -2.42 -10.37 25.66
N ASP A 39 -1.15 -10.06 25.39
CA ASP A 39 -0.44 -10.30 24.11
C ASP A 39 -1.25 -9.87 22.86
N LYS A 40 -1.88 -8.69 22.97
CA LYS A 40 -2.68 -8.11 21.90
C LYS A 40 -1.87 -7.17 21.00
N ASN A 41 -2.28 -7.08 19.75
CA ASN A 41 -1.69 -6.17 18.79
C ASN A 41 -2.35 -4.79 18.86
N TYR A 42 -1.55 -3.74 19.03
CA TYR A 42 -2.01 -2.36 19.15
C TYR A 42 -1.62 -1.57 17.90
N TYR A 43 -2.62 -1.03 17.20
CA TYR A 43 -2.40 -0.21 16.00
C TYR A 43 -3.01 1.17 16.20
N VAL A 44 -2.26 2.21 15.88
CA VAL A 44 -2.76 3.58 15.83
C VAL A 44 -2.95 3.96 14.37
N LEU A 45 -4.20 4.05 13.93
CA LEU A 45 -4.54 4.53 12.62
C LEU A 45 -4.74 6.05 12.65
N GLU A 46 -4.09 6.75 11.73
CA GLU A 46 -4.23 8.19 11.57
C GLU A 46 -4.89 8.48 10.23
N PHE A 47 -6.04 9.15 10.28
CA PHE A 47 -6.82 9.52 9.11
C PHE A 47 -6.72 11.02 8.88
N SER A 48 -6.52 11.44 7.64
CA SER A 48 -6.55 12.85 7.24
C SER A 48 -7.66 13.08 6.23
N ASN A 49 -8.52 14.07 6.52
CA ASN A 49 -9.59 14.48 5.62
C ASN A 49 -9.14 15.71 4.81
N LYS A 50 -8.79 15.51 3.55
CA LYS A 50 -8.33 16.59 2.65
C LYS A 50 -9.48 17.35 2.01
N GLY A 51 -10.59 16.67 1.74
CA GLY A 51 -11.77 17.24 1.09
C GLY A 51 -12.72 18.02 2.02
N GLY A 52 -12.54 17.89 3.34
CA GLY A 52 -13.38 18.56 4.34
C GLY A 52 -14.78 17.97 4.52
N LEU A 53 -15.18 16.99 3.71
CA LEU A 53 -16.47 16.32 3.88
C LEU A 53 -16.40 15.32 5.03
N VAL A 54 -17.28 15.47 6.01
CA VAL A 54 -17.35 14.61 7.19
C VAL A 54 -18.19 13.39 6.87
N MET A 55 -17.54 12.22 6.80
CA MET A 55 -18.19 10.94 6.50
C MET A 55 -17.76 9.87 7.52
N PRO A 56 -18.54 8.79 7.68
CA PRO A 56 -18.08 7.64 8.43
C PRO A 56 -16.84 7.03 7.77
N ILE A 57 -16.00 6.40 8.58
CA ILE A 57 -14.81 5.69 8.10
C ILE A 57 -15.13 4.20 8.09
N ILE A 58 -15.13 3.60 6.92
CA ILE A 58 -15.35 2.17 6.73
C ILE A 58 -13.99 1.54 6.47
N LEU A 59 -13.62 0.56 7.29
CA LEU A 59 -12.33 -0.11 7.18
C LEU A 59 -12.52 -1.56 6.76
N GLY A 60 -11.77 -1.99 5.78
CA GLY A 60 -11.50 -3.40 5.49
C GLY A 60 -10.14 -3.76 6.09
N LEU A 61 -10.15 -4.60 7.10
CA LEU A 61 -8.95 -5.11 7.76
C LEU A 61 -8.62 -6.48 7.19
N THR A 62 -7.37 -6.70 6.78
CA THR A 62 -6.88 -8.01 6.37
C THR A 62 -5.81 -8.43 7.33
N TYR A 63 -5.96 -9.58 7.95
CA TYR A 63 -5.03 -10.13 8.93
C TYR A 63 -3.93 -10.98 8.28
N ALA A 64 -2.91 -11.36 9.04
CA ALA A 64 -1.80 -12.20 8.58
C ALA A 64 -2.26 -13.60 8.14
N ASP A 65 -3.37 -14.09 8.69
CA ASP A 65 -4.03 -15.36 8.32
C ASP A 65 -4.94 -15.24 7.07
N ASP A 66 -4.88 -14.11 6.35
CA ASP A 66 -5.69 -13.76 5.19
C ASP A 66 -7.22 -13.69 5.49
N THR A 67 -7.62 -13.74 6.76
CA THR A 67 -9.00 -13.43 7.14
C THR A 67 -9.27 -11.94 7.00
N THR A 68 -10.49 -11.57 6.63
CA THR A 68 -10.91 -10.18 6.46
C THR A 68 -12.01 -9.82 7.44
N GLU A 69 -11.96 -8.62 7.97
CA GLU A 69 -12.97 -8.05 8.85
C GLU A 69 -13.35 -6.67 8.37
N ARG A 70 -14.62 -6.31 8.49
CA ARG A 70 -15.12 -4.98 8.19
C ARG A 70 -15.45 -4.24 9.47
N MET A 71 -14.90 -3.05 9.64
CA MET A 71 -15.14 -2.17 10.78
C MET A 71 -15.76 -0.85 10.32
N TYR A 72 -16.86 -0.47 10.97
CA TYR A 72 -17.52 0.81 10.74
C TYR A 72 -17.21 1.77 11.88
N ILE A 73 -16.67 2.94 11.56
CA ILE A 73 -16.42 4.02 12.51
C ILE A 73 -17.36 5.18 12.13
N PRO A 74 -18.29 5.54 12.99
CA PRO A 74 -19.28 6.57 12.68
C PRO A 74 -18.63 7.94 12.54
N ALA A 75 -19.31 8.86 11.83
CA ALA A 75 -18.81 10.19 11.48
C ALA A 75 -18.50 11.08 12.70
N GLU A 76 -19.04 10.74 13.87
CA GLU A 76 -18.78 11.43 15.15
C GLU A 76 -17.30 11.44 15.54
N ILE A 77 -16.47 10.56 14.96
CA ILE A 77 -15.02 10.57 15.19
C ILE A 77 -14.41 11.92 14.80
N TRP A 78 -15.00 12.62 13.83
CA TRP A 78 -14.57 13.92 13.34
C TRP A 78 -15.01 15.10 14.19
N GLN A 79 -15.80 14.88 15.26
CA GLN A 79 -16.38 15.94 16.08
C GLN A 79 -15.35 16.89 16.68
N LYS A 80 -14.16 16.39 17.05
CA LYS A 80 -13.08 17.20 17.63
C LYS A 80 -12.19 17.87 16.58
N SER A 81 -12.05 17.28 15.42
CA SER A 81 -11.22 17.75 14.31
C SER A 81 -11.74 17.18 13.01
N THR A 82 -12.09 18.05 12.08
CA THR A 82 -12.52 17.67 10.73
C THR A 82 -11.34 17.38 9.79
N ALA A 83 -10.12 17.77 10.18
CA ALA A 83 -8.93 17.65 9.34
C ALA A 83 -8.16 16.33 9.57
N ALA A 84 -8.01 15.91 10.82
CA ALA A 84 -7.28 14.69 11.15
C ALA A 84 -7.80 14.07 12.44
N VAL A 85 -7.86 12.73 12.46
CA VAL A 85 -8.26 11.94 13.62
C VAL A 85 -7.37 10.71 13.78
N LYS A 86 -7.23 10.25 15.02
CA LYS A 86 -6.49 9.04 15.37
C LYS A 86 -7.40 8.04 16.04
N LYS A 87 -7.31 6.79 15.63
CA LYS A 87 -8.04 5.68 16.21
C LYS A 87 -7.06 4.62 16.66
N LEU A 88 -7.16 4.23 17.94
CA LEU A 88 -6.48 3.06 18.46
C LEU A 88 -7.32 1.81 18.15
N LEU A 89 -6.73 0.83 17.53
CA LEU A 89 -7.27 -0.51 17.36
C LEU A 89 -6.51 -1.47 18.27
N VAL A 90 -7.24 -2.35 18.93
CA VAL A 90 -6.69 -3.44 19.75
C VAL A 90 -7.20 -4.73 19.15
N LEU A 91 -6.30 -5.50 18.57
CA LEU A 91 -6.63 -6.69 17.80
C LEU A 91 -5.93 -7.92 18.37
N ASP A 92 -6.59 -9.06 18.32
CA ASP A 92 -6.02 -10.34 18.75
C ASP A 92 -5.07 -10.92 17.68
N LYS A 93 -5.28 -10.52 16.41
CA LYS A 93 -4.51 -10.99 15.26
C LYS A 93 -3.61 -9.91 14.73
N GLU A 94 -2.50 -10.31 14.11
CA GLU A 94 -1.61 -9.39 13.40
C GLU A 94 -2.28 -8.85 12.13
N LEU A 95 -2.20 -7.54 11.95
CA LEU A 95 -2.79 -6.83 10.80
C LEU A 95 -1.81 -6.80 9.64
N LYS A 96 -2.22 -7.32 8.49
CA LYS A 96 -1.45 -7.34 7.24
C LYS A 96 -1.70 -6.10 6.39
N SER A 97 -2.96 -5.72 6.22
CA SER A 97 -3.33 -4.53 5.45
C SER A 97 -4.64 -3.91 5.91
N VAL A 98 -4.77 -2.62 5.63
CA VAL A 98 -5.98 -1.83 5.88
C VAL A 98 -6.39 -1.16 4.58
N VAL A 99 -7.68 -1.19 4.29
CA VAL A 99 -8.28 -0.47 3.17
C VAL A 99 -9.39 0.41 3.71
N VAL A 100 -9.37 1.69 3.37
CA VAL A 100 -10.49 2.60 3.66
C VAL A 100 -11.48 2.48 2.52
N ASP A 101 -12.75 2.33 2.87
CA ASP A 101 -13.87 2.20 1.94
C ASP A 101 -13.67 1.12 0.86
N PRO A 102 -13.58 -0.16 1.26
CA PRO A 102 -13.31 -1.26 0.31
C PRO A 102 -14.39 -1.42 -0.76
N ASP A 103 -15.63 -1.06 -0.44
CA ASP A 103 -16.81 -1.26 -1.29
C ASP A 103 -17.30 0.03 -1.99
N TRP A 104 -16.53 1.13 -1.85
CA TRP A 104 -16.82 2.44 -2.46
C TRP A 104 -18.18 3.01 -2.08
N GLU A 105 -18.52 2.94 -0.80
CA GLU A 105 -19.78 3.44 -0.24
C GLU A 105 -19.73 4.92 0.14
N THR A 106 -18.53 5.49 0.22
CA THR A 106 -18.33 6.89 0.57
C THR A 106 -18.04 7.75 -0.67
N ALA A 107 -18.16 9.07 -0.54
CA ALA A 107 -17.87 10.00 -1.63
C ALA A 107 -16.37 10.37 -1.71
N ASP A 108 -15.47 9.43 -1.40
CA ASP A 108 -14.05 9.64 -1.54
C ASP A 108 -13.63 9.56 -3.01
N VAL A 109 -13.01 10.64 -3.49
CA VAL A 109 -12.57 10.77 -4.90
C VAL A 109 -11.17 10.20 -5.11
N ASP A 110 -10.32 10.19 -4.06
CA ASP A 110 -8.93 9.75 -4.15
C ASP A 110 -8.73 8.39 -3.49
N VAL A 111 -9.22 7.35 -4.15
CA VAL A 111 -9.13 5.96 -3.66
C VAL A 111 -7.70 5.39 -3.63
N GLU A 112 -6.73 6.07 -4.27
CA GLU A 112 -5.34 5.60 -4.30
C GLU A 112 -4.64 5.74 -2.94
N ASN A 113 -5.09 6.69 -2.12
CA ASN A 113 -4.53 6.93 -0.79
C ASN A 113 -5.15 6.04 0.30
N ASN A 114 -6.19 5.27 -0.01
CA ASN A 114 -7.00 4.48 0.92
C ASN A 114 -6.38 3.14 1.33
N HIS A 115 -5.19 2.81 0.86
CA HIS A 115 -4.53 1.54 1.13
C HIS A 115 -3.33 1.67 2.06
N TYR A 116 -3.27 0.80 3.06
CA TYR A 116 -2.07 0.61 3.87
C TYR A 116 -1.72 -0.90 3.93
N PRO A 117 -0.51 -1.34 3.60
CA PRO A 117 0.58 -0.56 3.00
C PRO A 117 0.19 0.12 1.68
N ARG A 118 0.79 1.27 1.40
CA ARG A 118 0.48 2.05 0.19
C ARG A 118 0.73 1.21 -1.06
N ARG A 119 -0.27 1.05 -1.89
CA ARG A 119 -0.12 0.38 -3.19
C ARG A 119 0.53 1.34 -4.17
N MET A 120 1.58 0.89 -4.84
CA MET A 120 2.08 1.56 -6.03
C MET A 120 1.20 1.13 -7.21
N ILE A 121 0.18 1.92 -7.50
CA ILE A 121 -0.65 1.69 -8.68
C ILE A 121 0.09 2.30 -9.87
N PRO A 122 0.45 1.51 -10.89
CA PRO A 122 1.11 2.04 -12.06
C PRO A 122 0.20 3.06 -12.74
N SER A 123 0.74 4.19 -13.14
CA SER A 123 0.00 5.23 -13.84
C SER A 123 -0.66 4.67 -15.11
N ARG A 124 -1.74 5.32 -15.58
CA ARG A 124 -2.40 4.91 -16.84
C ARG A 124 -1.42 4.79 -18.00
N LEU A 125 -0.42 5.66 -18.03
CA LEU A 125 0.63 5.65 -19.03
C LEU A 125 1.54 4.43 -18.91
N GLU A 126 1.93 4.05 -17.71
CA GLU A 126 2.72 2.85 -17.43
C GLU A 126 1.95 1.58 -17.75
N THR A 127 0.68 1.53 -17.35
CA THR A 127 -0.22 0.40 -17.69
C THR A 127 -0.39 0.28 -19.21
N PHE A 128 -0.48 1.41 -19.93
CA PHE A 128 -0.58 1.44 -21.38
C PHE A 128 0.71 0.96 -22.05
N LYS A 129 1.87 1.34 -21.53
CA LYS A 129 3.18 0.88 -22.01
C LYS A 129 3.46 -0.59 -21.69
N ALA A 130 2.99 -1.08 -20.53
CA ALA A 130 3.20 -2.43 -20.07
C ALA A 130 2.31 -3.47 -20.79
N LYS A 131 1.18 -3.06 -21.39
CA LYS A 131 0.34 -3.98 -22.16
C LYS A 131 1.04 -4.31 -23.48
N PRO A 132 1.47 -5.57 -23.70
CA PRO A 132 1.96 -5.97 -25.01
C PRO A 132 0.81 -5.80 -26.00
N ARG A 133 1.00 -4.96 -27.02
CA ARG A 133 0.03 -4.82 -28.11
C ARG A 133 0.15 -6.06 -28.97
N PRO A 134 -0.86 -6.92 -29.08
CA PRO A 134 -0.82 -8.06 -29.97
C PRO A 134 -0.64 -7.53 -31.41
N GLY A 135 0.46 -7.90 -32.06
CA GLY A 135 0.79 -7.49 -33.42
C GLY A 135 1.68 -6.26 -33.56
N PHE A 136 1.97 -5.53 -32.49
CA PHE A 136 2.97 -4.47 -32.53
C PHE A 136 4.33 -5.06 -32.14
N VAL A 137 5.03 -5.59 -33.14
CA VAL A 137 6.48 -5.81 -33.01
C VAL A 137 7.08 -4.40 -32.93
N ASN A 138 7.85 -4.14 -31.87
CA ASN A 138 8.57 -2.87 -31.66
C ASN A 138 9.69 -2.73 -32.72
N ARG A 139 9.33 -2.78 -33.98
CA ARG A 139 10.24 -2.53 -35.11
C ARG A 139 10.08 -1.09 -35.52
N ASP A 140 11.19 -0.41 -35.49
CA ASP A 140 11.29 0.90 -36.09
C ASP A 140 10.93 0.77 -37.58
N ILE A 141 10.20 1.75 -38.14
CA ILE A 141 9.78 1.81 -39.56
C ILE A 141 10.99 1.56 -40.46
N MET A 142 12.17 2.05 -40.07
CA MET A 142 13.44 1.85 -40.77
C MET A 142 13.92 0.40 -40.75
N GLN A 143 13.63 -0.36 -39.71
CA GLN A 143 13.99 -1.78 -39.62
C GLN A 143 13.04 -2.66 -40.46
N ASP A 144 11.76 -2.28 -40.54
CA ASP A 144 10.79 -2.96 -41.41
C ASP A 144 11.08 -2.71 -42.88
N SER A 145 11.51 -1.51 -43.25
CA SER A 145 11.92 -1.18 -44.61
C SER A 145 13.17 -1.97 -45.04
N LYS A 146 14.19 -2.07 -44.15
CA LYS A 146 15.39 -2.87 -44.39
C LYS A 146 15.11 -4.37 -44.46
N ALA A 147 14.14 -4.86 -43.68
CA ALA A 147 13.75 -6.28 -43.74
C ALA A 147 13.00 -6.61 -45.04
N LYS A 148 12.18 -5.68 -45.56
CA LYS A 148 11.51 -5.83 -46.87
C LYS A 148 12.49 -5.82 -48.01
N LEU A 149 13.44 -4.89 -48.05
CA LEU A 149 14.49 -4.86 -49.08
C LEU A 149 15.28 -6.15 -49.15
N LYS A 150 15.71 -6.70 -48.02
CA LYS A 150 16.42 -7.99 -47.97
C LYS A 150 15.60 -9.20 -48.43
N THR A 151 14.28 -9.15 -48.27
CA THR A 151 13.39 -10.20 -48.77
C THR A 151 13.17 -10.11 -50.27
N ASP A 152 13.17 -8.90 -50.81
CA ASP A 152 12.98 -8.67 -52.25
C ASP A 152 14.28 -9.02 -53.04
N GLU A 153 15.45 -8.63 -52.52
CA GLU A 153 16.76 -9.04 -53.05
C GLU A 153 16.91 -10.57 -53.11
N LYS A 154 16.54 -11.28 -52.07
CA LYS A 154 16.58 -12.76 -52.04
C LYS A 154 15.57 -13.40 -52.98
N LYS A 155 14.49 -12.73 -53.37
CA LYS A 155 13.54 -13.22 -54.35
C LYS A 155 14.02 -13.02 -55.77
N GLU A 156 14.78 -11.96 -56.04
CA GLU A 156 15.39 -11.69 -57.33
C GLU A 156 16.53 -12.67 -57.61
N GLU A 157 17.45 -12.88 -56.61
CA GLU A 157 18.54 -13.87 -56.75
C GLU A 157 18.02 -15.30 -56.99
N LYS A 158 16.84 -15.69 -56.42
CA LYS A 158 16.26 -16.99 -56.69
C LYS A 158 15.59 -17.09 -58.04
N LYS A 159 15.22 -16.00 -58.69
CA LYS A 159 14.67 -16.01 -60.05
C LYS A 159 15.76 -16.10 -61.10
N GLU A 160 16.88 -15.42 -60.89
CA GLU A 160 18.04 -15.52 -61.83
C GLU A 160 18.78 -16.89 -61.78
N GLY A 161 18.70 -17.60 -60.66
CA GLY A 161 19.31 -18.94 -60.52
C GLY A 161 18.45 -20.08 -61.07
N SER A 162 17.23 -19.83 -61.53
CA SER A 162 16.28 -20.85 -62.06
C SER A 162 16.23 -20.89 -63.60
N ASP A 163 16.92 -19.97 -64.28
CA ASP A 163 16.97 -19.89 -65.77
C ASP A 163 18.33 -20.28 -66.35
N LYS A 164 19.05 -21.19 -65.66
CA LYS A 164 20.27 -21.80 -66.21
C LYS A 164 20.18 -23.31 -66.21
#